data_3fe85c17724be20a6ebac0311e79f5ff
#
_entry.id   3fe85c17724be20a6ebac0311e79f5ff
#
_cell.length_a   1.000
_cell.length_b   1.000
_cell.length_c   1.000
_cell.angle_alpha   90.00
_cell.angle_beta   90.00
_cell.angle_gamma   90.00
#
_symmetry.space_group_name_H-M   'P 1'
#
loop_
_entity.id
_entity.type
_entity.pdbx_description
1 polymer ?
#
loop_
_entity_poly.entity_id
_entity_poly.type
_entity_poly.pdbx_seq_one_letter_code
_entity_poly.pdbx_strand_id
1 'polypeptide(L)'
;MDDAARPAANAPALGAEASQVVDEATMRALNSMDCSLHLMDERMKQSIESARGASQMLKRRAALEEEYAQSLKKISRTAMSDYTGNDVRAGTYGTSWIHMIKNQDILSENHFRFASKLTNISDDIAGLVHDAEQHRKQSRDLGFRLEKSLLEAESTADRARVRLDSAIDDLDRGREQGEIEKG
;
A
#
# COMPACT_ATOMS: atom_id res chain seq x y z
N MET A 1 -24.13 -26.44 31.29
CA MET A 1 -24.28 -25.19 32.03
C MET A 1 -23.12 -24.32 31.73
N ASP A 2 -23.47 -23.27 31.07
CA ASP A 2 -22.78 -22.04 30.73
C ASP A 2 -21.59 -22.07 29.78
N ASP A 3 -21.99 -22.10 28.52
CA ASP A 3 -21.26 -21.62 27.36
C ASP A 3 -21.24 -20.07 27.39
N ALA A 4 -20.17 -19.50 27.91
CA ALA A 4 -19.95 -18.06 27.87
C ALA A 4 -19.37 -17.68 26.51
N ALA A 5 -20.24 -17.36 25.56
CA ALA A 5 -19.91 -16.71 24.30
C ALA A 5 -19.08 -15.45 24.57
N ARG A 6 -17.80 -15.53 24.23
CA ARG A 6 -16.87 -14.39 24.21
C ARG A 6 -17.26 -13.48 23.03
N PRO A 7 -17.62 -12.23 23.23
CA PRO A 7 -17.93 -11.36 22.11
C PRO A 7 -16.72 -11.19 21.23
N ALA A 8 -16.92 -11.34 19.92
CA ALA A 8 -15.93 -11.01 18.90
C ALA A 8 -15.51 -9.54 19.10
N ALA A 9 -14.24 -9.34 19.50
CA ALA A 9 -13.65 -8.03 19.57
C ALA A 9 -13.69 -7.42 18.17
N ASN A 10 -14.50 -6.38 18.05
CA ASN A 10 -14.57 -5.50 16.90
C ASN A 10 -13.15 -5.02 16.59
N ALA A 11 -12.53 -5.59 15.54
CA ALA A 11 -11.30 -5.04 15.01
C ALA A 11 -11.65 -3.63 14.49
N PRO A 12 -10.98 -2.56 14.95
CA PRO A 12 -11.24 -1.24 14.43
C PRO A 12 -10.95 -1.27 12.93
N ALA A 13 -11.89 -0.74 12.16
CA ALA A 13 -11.74 -0.54 10.73
C ALA A 13 -10.54 0.39 10.50
N LEU A 14 -9.37 -0.19 10.24
CA LEU A 14 -8.10 0.50 9.93
C LEU A 14 -8.17 1.34 8.64
N GLY A 15 -9.34 1.44 8.02
CA GLY A 15 -9.55 2.19 6.78
C GLY A 15 -10.20 3.56 6.92
N ALA A 16 -10.79 3.91 8.08
CA ALA A 16 -11.58 5.14 8.21
C ALA A 16 -10.85 6.31 8.91
N GLU A 17 -9.74 6.05 9.61
CA GLU A 17 -8.98 7.09 10.34
C GLU A 17 -7.66 7.49 9.67
N ALA A 18 -7.27 6.86 8.59
CA ALA A 18 -6.06 7.24 7.83
C ALA A 18 -6.30 8.41 6.86
N SER A 19 -7.49 9.00 6.83
CA SER A 19 -7.67 10.36 6.31
C SER A 19 -7.24 11.34 7.41
N GLN A 20 -5.99 11.22 7.85
CA GLN A 20 -5.36 12.26 8.66
C GLN A 20 -5.43 13.53 7.80
N VAL A 21 -6.19 14.48 8.30
CA VAL A 21 -6.15 15.87 7.84
C VAL A 21 -4.67 16.23 7.81
N VAL A 22 -4.09 16.28 6.61
CA VAL A 22 -2.69 16.68 6.45
C VAL A 22 -2.58 18.03 7.10
N ASP A 23 -1.79 18.13 8.17
CA ASP A 23 -1.63 19.34 8.95
C ASP A 23 -1.29 20.51 8.01
N GLU A 24 -1.97 21.65 8.19
CA GLU A 24 -1.80 22.83 7.35
C GLU A 24 -0.33 23.33 7.31
N ALA A 25 0.41 23.09 8.38
CA ALA A 25 1.84 23.40 8.43
C ALA A 25 2.64 22.50 7.49
N THR A 26 2.30 21.22 7.43
CA THR A 26 2.90 20.24 6.49
C THR A 26 2.57 20.60 5.05
N MET A 27 1.31 20.99 4.76
CA MET A 27 0.92 21.46 3.42
C MET A 27 1.66 22.71 3.00
N ARG A 28 1.82 23.68 3.91
CA ARG A 28 2.61 24.89 3.63
C ARG A 28 4.09 24.57 3.38
N ALA A 29 4.67 23.68 4.18
CA ALA A 29 6.04 23.25 3.99
C ALA A 29 6.25 22.55 2.64
N LEU A 30 5.34 21.64 2.25
CA LEU A 30 5.39 20.98 0.94
C LEU A 30 5.23 21.98 -0.22
N ASN A 31 4.29 22.93 -0.11
CA ASN A 31 4.07 23.95 -1.13
C ASN A 31 5.24 24.92 -1.29
N SER A 32 6.07 25.07 -0.25
CA SER A 32 7.29 25.90 -0.32
C SER A 32 8.49 25.22 -0.98
N MET A 33 8.37 23.94 -1.33
CA MET A 33 9.45 23.15 -1.94
C MET A 33 9.23 23.03 -3.44
N ASP A 34 10.16 23.50 -4.25
CA ASP A 34 10.09 23.43 -5.73
C ASP A 34 10.06 21.98 -6.28
N CYS A 35 10.51 21.00 -5.48
CA CYS A 35 10.56 19.58 -5.86
C CYS A 35 9.52 18.72 -5.15
N SER A 36 8.52 19.30 -4.48
CA SER A 36 7.58 18.57 -3.62
C SER A 36 6.82 17.45 -4.36
N LEU A 37 6.32 17.72 -5.56
CA LEU A 37 5.58 16.75 -6.36
C LEU A 37 6.45 15.53 -6.71
N HIS A 38 7.68 15.77 -7.16
CA HIS A 38 8.62 14.71 -7.50
C HIS A 38 9.00 13.88 -6.26
N LEU A 39 9.27 14.53 -5.14
CA LEU A 39 9.61 13.87 -3.88
C LEU A 39 8.46 12.98 -3.38
N MET A 40 7.23 13.47 -3.46
CA MET A 40 6.04 12.69 -3.08
C MET A 40 5.82 11.49 -4.00
N ASP A 41 5.98 11.64 -5.33
CA ASP A 41 5.89 10.55 -6.30
C ASP A 41 6.93 9.45 -6.01
N GLU A 42 8.18 9.81 -5.75
CA GLU A 42 9.24 8.88 -5.40
C GLU A 42 8.98 8.17 -4.05
N ARG A 43 8.46 8.87 -3.05
CA ARG A 43 8.07 8.26 -1.78
C ARG A 43 6.93 7.28 -1.92
N MET A 44 5.90 7.62 -2.69
CA MET A 44 4.82 6.69 -3.00
C MET A 44 5.34 5.46 -3.74
N LYS A 45 6.21 5.61 -4.72
CA LYS A 45 6.84 4.51 -5.44
C LYS A 45 7.60 3.57 -4.50
N GLN A 46 8.44 4.11 -3.61
CA GLN A 46 9.17 3.33 -2.60
C GLN A 46 8.23 2.55 -1.67
N SER A 47 7.13 3.17 -1.24
CA SER A 47 6.12 2.53 -0.39
C SER A 47 5.42 1.39 -1.13
N ILE A 48 5.07 1.59 -2.39
CA ILE A 48 4.46 0.58 -3.27
C ILE A 48 5.41 -0.60 -3.48
N GLU A 49 6.69 -0.35 -3.73
CA GLU A 49 7.70 -1.41 -3.88
C GLU A 49 7.90 -2.20 -2.59
N SER A 50 7.93 -1.53 -1.43
CA SER A 50 8.02 -2.18 -0.12
C SER A 50 6.80 -3.07 0.15
N ALA A 51 5.59 -2.59 -0.13
CA ALA A 51 4.36 -3.36 0.02
C ALA A 51 4.32 -4.57 -0.93
N ARG A 52 4.78 -4.40 -2.17
CA ARG A 52 4.94 -5.50 -3.14
C ARG A 52 5.91 -6.57 -2.65
N GLY A 53 7.05 -6.15 -2.08
CA GLY A 53 8.01 -7.05 -1.45
C GLY A 53 7.42 -7.83 -0.28
N ALA A 54 6.64 -7.17 0.58
CA ALA A 54 5.94 -7.80 1.69
C ALA A 54 4.90 -8.83 1.23
N SER A 55 4.07 -8.49 0.24
CA SER A 55 3.11 -9.42 -0.37
C SER A 55 3.81 -10.66 -0.92
N GLN A 56 4.89 -10.50 -1.68
CA GLN A 56 5.65 -11.63 -2.22
C GLN A 56 6.26 -12.52 -1.14
N MET A 57 6.79 -11.91 -0.06
CA MET A 57 7.34 -12.66 1.08
C MET A 57 6.26 -13.50 1.75
N LEU A 58 5.08 -12.92 2.02
CA LEU A 58 3.96 -13.63 2.61
C LEU A 58 3.48 -14.78 1.73
N LYS A 59 3.41 -14.58 0.43
CA LYS A 59 3.02 -15.62 -0.54
C LYS A 59 4.00 -16.80 -0.55
N ARG A 60 5.31 -16.52 -0.51
CA ARG A 60 6.32 -17.57 -0.40
C ARG A 60 6.24 -18.30 0.94
N ARG A 61 5.99 -17.56 2.03
CA ARG A 61 5.80 -18.17 3.35
C ARG A 61 4.56 -19.06 3.38
N ALA A 62 3.46 -18.63 2.79
CA ALA A 62 2.24 -19.44 2.67
C ALA A 62 2.50 -20.77 1.97
N ALA A 63 3.22 -20.76 0.85
CA ALA A 63 3.58 -21.96 0.11
C ALA A 63 4.41 -22.94 0.97
N LEU A 64 5.38 -22.45 1.73
CA LEU A 64 6.19 -23.28 2.64
C LEU A 64 5.34 -23.88 3.77
N GLU A 65 4.41 -23.12 4.34
CA GLU A 65 3.49 -23.63 5.38
C GLU A 65 2.54 -24.70 4.83
N GLU A 66 2.07 -24.53 3.60
CA GLU A 66 1.23 -25.51 2.92
C GLU A 66 1.99 -26.81 2.64
N GLU A 67 3.21 -26.73 2.12
CA GLU A 67 4.08 -27.90 1.88
C GLU A 67 4.40 -28.64 3.19
N TYR A 68 4.70 -27.89 4.24
CA TYR A 68 4.93 -28.44 5.58
C TYR A 68 3.69 -29.16 6.10
N ALA A 69 2.52 -28.55 5.98
CA ALA A 69 1.26 -29.14 6.38
C ALA A 69 0.97 -30.44 5.62
N GLN A 70 1.17 -30.44 4.30
CA GLN A 70 1.00 -31.65 3.47
C GLN A 70 1.93 -32.78 3.91
N SER A 71 3.18 -32.46 4.20
CA SER A 71 4.18 -33.42 4.67
C SER A 71 3.81 -34.01 6.03
N LEU A 72 3.39 -33.16 6.99
CA LEU A 72 2.89 -33.63 8.29
C LEU A 72 1.68 -34.57 8.15
N LYS A 73 0.73 -34.19 7.30
CA LYS A 73 -0.47 -35.00 7.05
C LYS A 73 -0.13 -36.37 6.45
N LYS A 74 0.84 -36.41 5.55
CA LYS A 74 1.33 -37.68 4.97
C LYS A 74 1.98 -38.55 6.02
N ILE A 75 2.87 -37.99 6.86
CA ILE A 75 3.53 -38.70 7.95
C ILE A 75 2.50 -39.28 8.93
N SER A 76 1.53 -38.48 9.37
CA SER A 76 0.48 -38.89 10.29
C SER A 76 -0.36 -40.04 9.73
N ARG A 77 -0.73 -39.95 8.45
CA ARG A 77 -1.50 -41.03 7.77
C ARG A 77 -0.71 -42.33 7.66
N THR A 78 0.56 -42.25 7.26
CA THR A 78 1.44 -43.41 7.16
C THR A 78 1.60 -44.05 8.53
N ALA A 79 1.96 -43.26 9.56
CA ALA A 79 2.13 -43.78 10.93
C ALA A 79 0.83 -44.41 11.48
N MET A 80 -0.32 -43.82 11.19
CA MET A 80 -1.61 -44.40 11.60
C MET A 80 -1.89 -45.72 10.88
N SER A 81 -1.64 -45.80 9.57
CA SER A 81 -1.81 -47.01 8.76
C SER A 81 -0.91 -48.14 9.26
N ASP A 82 0.38 -47.86 9.47
CA ASP A 82 1.36 -48.84 9.94
C ASP A 82 0.99 -49.38 11.32
N TYR A 83 0.56 -48.48 12.20
CA TYR A 83 0.16 -48.84 13.56
C TYR A 83 -1.18 -49.59 13.61
N THR A 84 -2.15 -49.27 12.74
CA THR A 84 -3.46 -49.94 12.67
C THR A 84 -3.40 -51.27 11.91
N GLY A 85 -2.37 -51.50 11.11
CA GLY A 85 -2.14 -52.79 10.40
C GLY A 85 -1.63 -53.95 11.26
N ASN A 86 -1.01 -53.65 12.40
CA ASN A 86 -0.39 -54.67 13.27
C ASN A 86 -1.22 -54.93 14.53
N ASP A 87 -1.32 -56.19 14.95
CA ASP A 87 -2.14 -56.69 16.08
C ASP A 87 -1.64 -56.26 17.50
N VAL A 88 -0.68 -55.39 17.59
CA VAL A 88 0.06 -55.01 18.82
C VAL A 88 -0.58 -53.80 19.54
N ARG A 89 -1.88 -53.79 19.79
CA ARG A 89 -2.58 -52.57 20.20
C ARG A 89 -3.11 -52.52 21.60
N ALA A 90 -2.74 -53.47 22.43
CA ALA A 90 -3.21 -53.52 23.82
C ALA A 90 -2.32 -52.69 24.74
N GLY A 91 -2.91 -51.69 25.42
CA GLY A 91 -2.30 -50.98 26.51
C GLY A 91 -2.23 -49.43 26.39
N THR A 92 -1.81 -48.79 27.47
CA THR A 92 -1.72 -47.34 27.60
C THR A 92 -0.74 -46.70 26.60
N TYR A 93 0.33 -47.41 26.23
CA TYR A 93 1.29 -46.96 25.22
C TYR A 93 0.62 -46.80 23.83
N GLY A 94 -0.16 -47.78 23.40
CA GLY A 94 -0.86 -47.72 22.13
C GLY A 94 -1.83 -46.57 22.04
N THR A 95 -2.58 -46.32 23.11
CA THR A 95 -3.48 -45.16 23.18
C THR A 95 -2.73 -43.84 23.09
N SER A 96 -1.63 -43.70 23.82
CA SER A 96 -0.79 -42.49 23.80
C SER A 96 -0.17 -42.27 22.44
N TRP A 97 0.26 -43.30 21.73
CA TRP A 97 0.81 -43.23 20.39
C TRP A 97 -0.22 -42.74 19.37
N ILE A 98 -1.43 -43.30 19.42
CA ILE A 98 -2.54 -42.84 18.58
C ILE A 98 -2.88 -41.37 18.83
N HIS A 99 -2.89 -40.93 20.11
CA HIS A 99 -3.11 -39.53 20.44
C HIS A 99 -2.01 -38.63 19.86
N MET A 100 -0.74 -39.00 19.93
CA MET A 100 0.36 -38.31 19.34
C MET A 100 0.20 -38.13 17.82
N ILE A 101 -0.15 -39.21 17.10
CA ILE A 101 -0.39 -39.17 15.65
C ILE A 101 -1.56 -38.23 15.32
N LYS A 102 -2.67 -38.30 16.07
CA LYS A 102 -3.81 -37.41 15.89
C LYS A 102 -3.43 -35.92 16.13
N ASN A 103 -2.57 -35.66 17.11
CA ASN A 103 -2.07 -34.29 17.34
C ASN A 103 -1.26 -33.76 16.16
N GLN A 104 -0.49 -34.61 15.47
CA GLN A 104 0.22 -34.22 14.24
C GLN A 104 -0.76 -33.91 13.11
N ASP A 105 -1.86 -34.62 13.00
CA ASP A 105 -2.91 -34.33 12.00
C ASP A 105 -3.61 -33.00 12.29
N ILE A 106 -3.92 -32.69 13.55
CA ILE A 106 -4.45 -31.39 13.99
C ILE A 106 -3.45 -30.26 13.70
N LEU A 107 -2.16 -30.50 13.96
CA LEU A 107 -1.11 -29.53 13.67
C LEU A 107 -1.02 -29.23 12.17
N SER A 108 -1.08 -30.27 11.34
CA SER A 108 -1.16 -30.13 9.88
C SER A 108 -2.33 -29.23 9.46
N GLU A 109 -3.52 -29.44 10.00
CA GLU A 109 -4.71 -28.65 9.70
C GLU A 109 -4.52 -27.17 10.11
N ASN A 110 -3.89 -26.93 11.25
CA ASN A 110 -3.59 -25.57 11.71
C ASN A 110 -2.60 -24.84 10.77
N HIS A 111 -1.59 -25.55 10.25
CA HIS A 111 -0.65 -24.98 9.27
C HIS A 111 -1.35 -24.70 7.93
N PHE A 112 -2.27 -25.53 7.47
CA PHE A 112 -3.10 -25.22 6.30
C PHE A 112 -3.93 -23.95 6.48
N ARG A 113 -4.59 -23.81 7.63
CA ARG A 113 -5.37 -22.59 7.94
C ARG A 113 -4.47 -21.36 8.02
N PHE A 114 -3.27 -21.51 8.57
CA PHE A 114 -2.29 -20.43 8.63
C PHE A 114 -1.81 -20.04 7.23
N ALA A 115 -1.47 -21.00 6.37
CA ALA A 115 -1.09 -20.76 4.97
C ALA A 115 -2.18 -20.00 4.21
N SER A 116 -3.44 -20.44 4.36
CA SER A 116 -4.59 -19.77 3.74
C SER A 116 -4.74 -18.31 4.20
N LYS A 117 -4.58 -18.04 5.51
CA LYS A 117 -4.60 -16.66 6.02
C LYS A 117 -3.47 -15.80 5.47
N LEU A 118 -2.26 -16.35 5.36
CA LEU A 118 -1.11 -15.64 4.76
C LEU A 118 -1.37 -15.31 3.28
N THR A 119 -1.97 -16.24 2.55
CA THR A 119 -2.36 -16.01 1.15
C THR A 119 -3.37 -14.87 1.04
N ASN A 120 -4.43 -14.90 1.85
CA ASN A 120 -5.43 -13.84 1.83
C ASN A 120 -4.82 -12.46 2.13
N ILE A 121 -3.99 -12.35 3.17
CA ILE A 121 -3.30 -11.10 3.50
C ILE A 121 -2.38 -10.65 2.35
N SER A 122 -1.68 -11.60 1.72
CA SER A 122 -0.83 -11.30 0.55
C SER A 122 -1.64 -10.73 -0.61
N ASP A 123 -2.81 -11.31 -0.88
CA ASP A 123 -3.70 -10.88 -1.97
C ASP A 123 -4.34 -9.51 -1.65
N ASP A 124 -4.72 -9.26 -0.40
CA ASP A 124 -5.20 -7.95 0.06
C ASP A 124 -4.14 -6.86 -0.13
N ILE A 125 -2.88 -7.14 0.26
CA ILE A 125 -1.76 -6.20 0.04
C ILE A 125 -1.53 -5.99 -1.46
N ALA A 126 -1.64 -7.02 -2.29
CA ALA A 126 -1.49 -6.88 -3.74
C ALA A 126 -2.59 -6.01 -4.36
N GLY A 127 -3.82 -6.10 -3.86
CA GLY A 127 -4.91 -5.20 -4.21
C GLY A 127 -4.60 -3.74 -3.86
N LEU A 128 -4.17 -3.48 -2.62
CA LEU A 128 -3.76 -2.15 -2.17
C LEU A 128 -2.60 -1.57 -3.01
N VAL A 129 -1.62 -2.40 -3.37
CA VAL A 129 -0.50 -2.02 -4.26
C VAL A 129 -1.02 -1.59 -5.62
N HIS A 130 -1.98 -2.32 -6.19
CA HIS A 130 -2.58 -1.98 -7.48
C HIS A 130 -3.29 -0.64 -7.44
N ASP A 131 -4.13 -0.42 -6.44
CA ASP A 131 -4.90 0.82 -6.26
C ASP A 131 -3.96 2.02 -6.03
N ALA A 132 -2.96 1.86 -5.15
CA ALA A 132 -1.97 2.89 -4.89
C ALA A 132 -1.17 3.27 -6.14
N GLU A 133 -0.80 2.30 -6.99
CA GLU A 133 -0.13 2.55 -8.27
C GLU A 133 -1.01 3.32 -9.25
N GLN A 134 -2.31 3.01 -9.31
CA GLN A 134 -3.27 3.78 -10.13
C GLN A 134 -3.38 5.23 -9.64
N HIS A 135 -3.58 5.42 -8.34
CA HIS A 135 -3.64 6.76 -7.74
C HIS A 135 -2.37 7.55 -7.96
N ARG A 136 -1.20 6.92 -7.79
CA ARG A 136 0.09 7.55 -8.07
C ARG A 136 0.19 8.06 -9.50
N LYS A 137 -0.19 7.23 -10.48
CA LYS A 137 -0.18 7.63 -11.90
C LYS A 137 -1.12 8.81 -12.16
N GLN A 138 -2.35 8.73 -11.65
CA GLN A 138 -3.35 9.81 -11.82
C GLN A 138 -2.87 11.12 -11.21
N SER A 139 -2.31 11.09 -10.00
CA SER A 139 -1.80 12.27 -9.31
C SER A 139 -0.62 12.89 -10.06
N ARG A 140 0.31 12.07 -10.54
CA ARG A 140 1.44 12.52 -11.35
C ARG A 140 0.98 13.18 -12.66
N ASP A 141 0.06 12.55 -13.39
CA ASP A 141 -0.44 13.07 -14.66
C ASP A 141 -1.24 14.39 -14.48
N LEU A 142 -1.94 14.50 -13.33
CA LEU A 142 -2.59 15.76 -12.95
C LEU A 142 -1.55 16.84 -12.62
N GLY A 143 -0.53 16.50 -11.83
CA GLY A 143 0.57 17.40 -11.48
C GLY A 143 1.24 17.98 -12.72
N PHE A 144 1.66 17.15 -13.67
CA PHE A 144 2.27 17.62 -14.92
C PHE A 144 1.36 18.53 -15.75
N ARG A 145 0.04 18.26 -15.77
CA ARG A 145 -0.91 19.15 -16.45
C ARG A 145 -1.02 20.51 -15.77
N LEU A 146 -1.04 20.53 -14.45
CA LEU A 146 -1.11 21.77 -13.68
C LEU A 146 0.17 22.59 -13.81
N GLU A 147 1.35 21.95 -13.72
CA GLU A 147 2.64 22.63 -13.94
C GLU A 147 2.73 23.24 -15.33
N LYS A 148 2.33 22.52 -16.35
CA LYS A 148 2.29 23.05 -17.73
C LYS A 148 1.35 24.25 -17.83
N SER A 149 0.16 24.16 -17.26
CA SER A 149 -0.83 25.25 -17.25
C SER A 149 -0.31 26.48 -16.51
N LEU A 150 0.41 26.28 -15.41
CA LEU A 150 1.06 27.37 -14.65
C LEU A 150 2.10 28.08 -15.50
N LEU A 151 3.03 27.34 -16.12
CA LEU A 151 4.05 27.91 -17.01
C LEU A 151 3.45 28.69 -18.18
N GLU A 152 2.36 28.20 -18.78
CA GLU A 152 1.64 28.90 -19.83
C GLU A 152 1.00 30.21 -19.34
N ALA A 153 0.44 30.18 -18.12
CA ALA A 153 -0.16 31.37 -17.50
C ALA A 153 0.90 32.42 -17.14
N GLU A 154 2.02 32.00 -16.56
CA GLU A 154 3.17 32.86 -16.25
C GLU A 154 3.75 33.53 -17.52
N SER A 155 3.99 32.74 -18.56
CA SER A 155 4.46 33.26 -19.85
C SER A 155 3.48 34.26 -20.47
N THR A 156 2.18 34.07 -20.27
CA THR A 156 1.15 34.99 -20.77
C THR A 156 1.12 36.28 -19.96
N ALA A 157 1.28 36.19 -18.63
CA ALA A 157 1.37 37.33 -17.74
C ALA A 157 2.61 38.16 -18.04
N ASP A 158 3.76 37.55 -18.23
CA ASP A 158 5.00 38.21 -18.59
C ASP A 158 4.90 38.98 -19.92
N ARG A 159 4.31 38.33 -20.94
CA ARG A 159 4.06 39.00 -22.24
C ARG A 159 3.11 40.18 -22.10
N ALA A 160 2.09 40.10 -21.27
CA ALA A 160 1.17 41.19 -20.99
C ALA A 160 1.90 42.35 -20.26
N ARG A 161 2.76 42.03 -19.31
CA ARG A 161 3.58 43.00 -18.58
C ARG A 161 4.53 43.79 -19.52
N VAL A 162 5.25 43.06 -20.37
CA VAL A 162 6.14 43.72 -21.38
C VAL A 162 5.36 44.63 -22.31
N ARG A 163 4.15 44.22 -22.75
CA ARG A 163 3.29 45.10 -23.57
C ARG A 163 2.83 46.34 -22.83
N LEU A 164 2.49 46.22 -21.56
CA LEU A 164 2.11 47.36 -20.72
C LEU A 164 3.27 48.32 -20.55
N ASP A 165 4.45 47.83 -20.20
CA ASP A 165 5.65 48.63 -20.04
C ASP A 165 6.00 49.41 -21.33
N SER A 166 5.94 48.74 -22.49
CA SER A 166 6.14 49.37 -23.80
C SER A 166 5.10 50.46 -24.09
N ALA A 167 3.83 50.25 -23.75
CA ALA A 167 2.79 51.24 -23.94
C ALA A 167 2.96 52.46 -23.04
N ILE A 168 3.46 52.28 -21.83
CA ILE A 168 3.79 53.38 -20.91
C ILE A 168 4.94 54.20 -21.47
N ASP A 169 6.01 53.57 -21.94
CA ASP A 169 7.16 54.22 -22.54
C ASP A 169 6.77 55.03 -23.80
N ASP A 170 5.84 54.51 -24.61
CA ASP A 170 5.33 55.21 -25.80
C ASP A 170 4.49 56.43 -25.41
N LEU A 171 3.68 56.33 -24.34
CA LEU A 171 2.90 57.46 -23.82
C LEU A 171 3.80 58.56 -23.24
N ASP A 172 4.83 58.18 -22.51
CA ASP A 172 5.77 59.15 -21.92
C ASP A 172 6.56 59.88 -23.01
N ARG A 173 7.05 59.15 -24.02
CA ARG A 173 7.67 59.79 -25.22
C ARG A 173 6.74 60.72 -25.96
N GLY A 174 5.47 60.38 -26.13
CA GLY A 174 4.47 61.22 -26.76
C GLY A 174 4.17 62.47 -25.96
N ARG A 175 4.20 62.43 -24.62
CA ARG A 175 4.05 63.59 -23.74
C ARG A 175 5.25 64.56 -23.85
N GLU A 176 6.47 64.04 -23.81
CA GLU A 176 7.67 64.81 -23.95
C GLU A 176 7.71 65.54 -25.30
N GLN A 177 7.35 64.91 -26.40
CA GLN A 177 7.27 65.54 -27.72
C GLN A 177 6.17 66.59 -27.82
N GLY A 178 5.00 66.39 -27.21
CA GLY A 178 3.92 67.38 -27.18
C GLY A 178 4.18 68.60 -26.28
N GLU A 179 5.10 68.52 -25.32
CA GLU A 179 5.57 69.61 -24.51
C GLU A 179 6.61 70.46 -25.27
N ILE A 180 7.47 69.87 -26.09
CA ILE A 180 8.47 70.53 -26.90
C ILE A 180 7.81 71.30 -28.03
N GLU A 181 6.69 70.89 -28.61
CA GLU A 181 5.97 71.61 -29.66
C GLU A 181 5.15 72.81 -29.14
N LYS A 182 4.96 73.00 -27.84
CA LYS A 182 4.17 74.07 -27.23
C LYS A 182 5.00 75.14 -26.59
N GLY A 183 6.33 75.05 -26.54
CA GLY A 183 7.26 76.02 -26.03
C GLY A 183 8.01 76.76 -27.14
#